data_5780d562cfdc436bba29f557567fe2fb
#
_entry.id   5780d562cfdc436bba29f557567fe2fb
#
_cell.length_a   1.000
_cell.length_b   1.000
_cell.length_c   1.000
_cell.angle_alpha   90.00
_cell.angle_beta   90.00
_cell.angle_gamma   90.00
#
_symmetry.space_group_name_H-M   'P 1'
#
loop_
_entity.id
_entity.type
_entity.pdbx_description
1 polymer ?
#
loop_
_entity_poly.entity_id
_entity_poly.type
_entity_poly.pdbx_seq_one_letter_code
_entity_poly.pdbx_strand_id
1 'polypeptide(L)'
;MGSPRNRDSKESAFVTTRQTTRHIPVTSAPHLILAPAKLTLSLRITGVRPDGYHLIDAIMTTLELRDELSITAGHSGLEFAGPFAAGISADDNNLVARALKFVDRTAHVIVTKNIPHGGGLGGGSADAAAIFRWAQRTSTADVVASASIGADVPFCVVGGQARVSGIGEIIEPLPIEQNNITLIIPPLHVSTPLVYKAWDELGHPRAQGPNDLE
;
A
#
# COMPACT_ATOMS: atom_id res chain seq x y z
N MET A 1 -15.98 -74.60 -57.62
CA MET A 1 -16.39 -74.67 -56.24
C MET A 1 -15.51 -73.70 -55.43
N GLY A 2 -16.04 -72.79 -54.69
CA GLY A 2 -15.29 -71.99 -53.67
C GLY A 2 -14.83 -70.63 -54.13
N SER A 3 -15.70 -69.69 -54.01
CA SER A 3 -15.44 -68.27 -54.12
C SER A 3 -14.56 -67.71 -52.98
N PRO A 4 -13.61 -66.84 -53.17
CA PRO A 4 -12.94 -66.13 -52.09
C PRO A 4 -13.61 -64.79 -51.84
N ARG A 5 -13.86 -64.50 -50.57
CA ARG A 5 -14.44 -63.26 -50.05
C ARG A 5 -13.40 -62.15 -50.03
N ASN A 6 -13.73 -61.06 -50.64
CA ASN A 6 -13.02 -59.78 -50.57
C ASN A 6 -13.27 -59.17 -49.16
N ARG A 7 -12.22 -58.77 -48.45
CA ARG A 7 -12.28 -57.98 -47.23
C ARG A 7 -11.67 -56.64 -47.50
N ASP A 8 -12.54 -55.65 -47.73
CA ASP A 8 -12.16 -54.25 -47.75
C ASP A 8 -11.82 -53.77 -46.35
N SER A 9 -10.56 -53.60 -46.07
CA SER A 9 -10.07 -52.89 -44.87
C SER A 9 -10.11 -51.40 -45.11
N LYS A 10 -11.10 -50.70 -44.53
CA LYS A 10 -11.12 -49.26 -44.47
C LYS A 10 -10.15 -48.81 -43.38
N GLU A 11 -9.00 -48.29 -43.77
CA GLU A 11 -8.11 -47.52 -42.89
C GLU A 11 -8.76 -46.18 -42.57
N SER A 12 -9.12 -45.98 -41.30
CA SER A 12 -9.60 -44.69 -40.79
C SER A 12 -8.38 -43.86 -40.38
N ALA A 13 -8.09 -42.81 -41.14
CA ALA A 13 -7.04 -41.86 -40.81
C ALA A 13 -7.52 -40.93 -39.69
N PHE A 14 -6.88 -41.07 -38.51
CA PHE A 14 -7.07 -40.07 -37.42
C PHE A 14 -6.21 -38.86 -37.69
N VAL A 15 -6.86 -37.70 -37.98
CA VAL A 15 -6.21 -36.40 -38.05
C VAL A 15 -6.19 -35.80 -36.65
N THR A 16 -5.03 -35.84 -35.99
CA THR A 16 -4.83 -35.19 -34.69
C THR A 16 -4.51 -33.69 -34.96
N THR A 17 -5.49 -32.83 -34.76
CA THR A 17 -5.30 -31.38 -34.81
C THR A 17 -4.82 -30.91 -33.44
N ARG A 18 -3.56 -30.47 -33.34
CA ARG A 18 -3.08 -29.73 -32.17
C ARG A 18 -3.71 -28.34 -32.16
N GLN A 19 -4.57 -28.07 -31.20
CA GLN A 19 -4.98 -26.70 -30.89
C GLN A 19 -3.79 -25.96 -30.29
N THR A 20 -3.18 -25.08 -31.07
CA THR A 20 -2.20 -24.12 -30.56
C THR A 20 -3.00 -22.96 -29.98
N THR A 21 -3.21 -22.99 -28.68
CA THR A 21 -3.74 -21.83 -27.94
C THR A 21 -2.68 -20.73 -28.01
N ARG A 22 -2.84 -19.80 -28.94
CA ARG A 22 -2.09 -18.53 -28.92
C ARG A 22 -2.53 -17.80 -27.66
N HIS A 23 -1.66 -17.78 -26.68
CA HIS A 23 -1.77 -16.85 -25.55
C HIS A 23 -1.59 -15.45 -26.13
N ILE A 24 -2.69 -14.76 -26.40
CA ILE A 24 -2.67 -13.33 -26.67
C ILE A 24 -2.41 -12.70 -25.30
N PRO A 25 -1.30 -11.98 -25.09
CA PRO A 25 -1.11 -11.27 -23.84
C PRO A 25 -2.23 -10.24 -23.74
N VAL A 26 -3.11 -10.41 -22.78
CA VAL A 26 -4.08 -9.38 -22.41
C VAL A 26 -3.26 -8.28 -21.75
N THR A 27 -2.78 -7.33 -22.53
CA THR A 27 -2.24 -6.08 -22.01
C THR A 27 -3.43 -5.28 -21.49
N SER A 28 -3.78 -5.49 -20.22
CA SER A 28 -4.73 -4.62 -19.57
C SER A 28 -4.14 -3.21 -19.52
N ALA A 29 -4.93 -2.21 -19.89
CA ALA A 29 -4.53 -0.82 -19.72
C ALA A 29 -4.16 -0.59 -18.23
N PRO A 30 -3.15 0.25 -17.96
CA PRO A 30 -2.76 0.52 -16.57
C PRO A 30 -3.91 1.19 -15.82
N HIS A 31 -4.09 0.78 -14.56
CA HIS A 31 -5.01 1.42 -13.63
C HIS A 31 -4.30 2.57 -12.93
N LEU A 32 -4.87 3.76 -13.01
CA LEU A 32 -4.37 4.92 -12.25
C LEU A 32 -5.07 4.96 -10.90
N ILE A 33 -4.30 4.87 -9.82
CA ILE A 33 -4.77 4.93 -8.44
C ILE A 33 -4.07 6.07 -7.71
N LEU A 34 -4.85 6.91 -7.05
CA LEU A 34 -4.32 8.02 -6.25
C LEU A 34 -3.94 7.53 -4.85
N ALA A 35 -2.84 8.05 -4.32
CA ALA A 35 -2.31 7.73 -3.00
C ALA A 35 -2.18 9.02 -2.15
N PRO A 36 -3.27 9.51 -1.54
CA PRO A 36 -3.28 10.74 -0.78
C PRO A 36 -2.40 10.66 0.47
N ALA A 37 -1.67 11.74 0.76
CA ALA A 37 -0.90 11.90 1.99
C ALA A 37 -1.82 11.92 3.22
N LYS A 38 -1.26 11.59 4.39
CA LYS A 38 -1.89 11.80 5.69
C LYS A 38 -1.21 12.93 6.44
N LEU A 39 -1.94 13.55 7.34
CA LEU A 39 -1.40 14.44 8.35
C LEU A 39 -1.95 14.03 9.72
N THR A 40 -1.08 14.00 10.72
CA THR A 40 -1.46 13.79 12.11
C THR A 40 -1.74 15.16 12.74
N LEU A 41 -2.99 15.41 13.10
CA LEU A 41 -3.44 16.67 13.72
C LEU A 41 -3.18 16.68 15.22
N SER A 42 -3.28 15.51 15.86
CA SER A 42 -2.92 15.33 17.26
C SER A 42 -2.40 13.89 17.47
N LEU A 43 -1.51 13.72 18.45
CA LEU A 43 -0.99 12.41 18.83
C LEU A 43 -0.71 12.39 20.33
N ARG A 44 -1.28 11.40 21.01
CA ARG A 44 -0.99 11.07 22.39
C ARG A 44 -0.46 9.65 22.47
N ILE A 45 0.60 9.45 23.22
CA ILE A 45 1.10 8.12 23.54
C ILE A 45 0.38 7.66 24.80
N THR A 46 -0.39 6.58 24.70
CA THR A 46 -1.24 6.08 25.78
C THR A 46 -0.62 4.91 26.55
N GLY A 47 0.46 4.34 26.02
CA GLY A 47 1.19 3.25 26.66
C GLY A 47 2.25 2.66 25.73
N VAL A 48 3.02 1.71 26.26
CA VAL A 48 4.01 0.95 25.51
C VAL A 48 3.70 -0.55 25.72
N ARG A 49 3.64 -1.31 24.64
CA ARG A 49 3.41 -2.76 24.68
C ARG A 49 4.70 -3.49 25.09
N PRO A 50 4.61 -4.73 25.62
CA PRO A 50 5.79 -5.52 25.96
C PRO A 50 6.75 -5.79 24.81
N ASP A 51 6.25 -5.74 23.55
CA ASP A 51 7.05 -5.89 22.32
C ASP A 51 7.69 -4.58 21.83
N GLY A 52 7.55 -3.48 22.62
CA GLY A 52 8.14 -2.18 22.33
C GLY A 52 7.31 -1.27 21.43
N TYR A 53 6.14 -1.69 20.95
CA TYR A 53 5.26 -0.81 20.21
C TYR A 53 4.53 0.18 21.10
N HIS A 54 4.50 1.44 20.69
CA HIS A 54 3.76 2.50 21.38
C HIS A 54 2.29 2.45 21.02
N LEU A 55 1.43 2.49 22.05
CA LEU A 55 0.00 2.67 21.87
C LEU A 55 -0.29 4.15 21.70
N ILE A 56 -1.06 4.50 20.69
CA ILE A 56 -1.39 5.90 20.36
C ILE A 56 -2.89 6.17 20.46
N ASP A 57 -3.22 7.44 20.61
CA ASP A 57 -4.53 8.05 20.39
C ASP A 57 -4.29 9.31 19.57
N ALA A 58 -4.63 9.28 18.29
CA ALA A 58 -4.30 10.31 17.34
C ALA A 58 -5.52 10.70 16.50
N ILE A 59 -5.56 11.96 16.05
CA ILE A 59 -6.45 12.41 14.99
C ILE A 59 -5.63 12.58 13.73
N MET A 60 -6.04 11.87 12.68
CA MET A 60 -5.40 11.94 11.37
C MET A 60 -6.38 12.42 10.30
N THR A 61 -5.87 13.12 9.30
CA THR A 61 -6.65 13.56 8.14
C THR A 61 -5.91 13.29 6.83
N THR A 62 -6.67 13.05 5.77
CA THR A 62 -6.15 12.89 4.41
C THR A 62 -5.98 14.28 3.77
N LEU A 63 -4.89 14.47 3.03
CA LEU A 63 -4.60 15.70 2.30
C LEU A 63 -4.91 15.53 0.80
N GLU A 64 -5.07 16.64 0.09
CA GLU A 64 -5.14 16.67 -1.38
C GLU A 64 -3.79 16.35 -2.05
N LEU A 65 -2.68 16.63 -1.34
CA LEU A 65 -1.34 16.22 -1.77
C LEU A 65 -1.28 14.69 -1.89
N ARG A 66 -0.86 14.17 -3.05
CA ARG A 66 -0.93 12.75 -3.33
C ARG A 66 0.16 12.28 -4.29
N ASP A 67 0.55 11.03 -4.13
CA ASP A 67 1.27 10.27 -5.14
C ASP A 67 0.29 9.61 -6.13
N GLU A 68 0.78 9.15 -7.27
CA GLU A 68 -0.02 8.50 -8.31
C GLU A 68 0.62 7.17 -8.69
N LEU A 69 -0.18 6.09 -8.67
CA LEU A 69 0.28 4.76 -9.06
C LEU A 69 -0.36 4.36 -10.38
N SER A 70 0.49 4.04 -11.36
CA SER A 70 0.10 3.37 -12.61
C SER A 70 0.36 1.87 -12.45
N ILE A 71 -0.71 1.07 -12.42
CA ILE A 71 -0.65 -0.37 -12.08
C ILE A 71 -1.07 -1.21 -13.27
N THR A 72 -0.16 -2.06 -13.77
CA THR A 72 -0.42 -3.03 -14.84
C THR A 72 -0.39 -4.44 -14.27
N ALA A 73 -1.53 -5.09 -14.21
CA ALA A 73 -1.66 -6.46 -13.69
C ALA A 73 -0.94 -7.49 -14.56
N GLY A 74 -0.45 -8.58 -13.95
CA GLY A 74 0.15 -9.72 -14.64
C GLY A 74 1.60 -9.51 -15.09
N HIS A 75 2.20 -8.37 -14.80
CA HIS A 75 3.62 -8.06 -15.03
C HIS A 75 4.28 -7.80 -13.66
N SER A 76 5.58 -8.02 -13.54
CA SER A 76 6.33 -7.69 -12.34
C SER A 76 7.23 -6.49 -12.57
N GLY A 77 7.34 -5.61 -11.58
CA GLY A 77 8.22 -4.45 -11.60
C GLY A 77 7.73 -3.37 -10.64
N LEU A 78 8.68 -2.60 -10.10
CA LEU A 78 8.38 -1.45 -9.25
C LEU A 78 9.35 -0.34 -9.62
N GLU A 79 8.82 0.79 -10.04
CA GLU A 79 9.57 1.95 -10.48
C GLU A 79 9.06 3.20 -9.78
N PHE A 80 9.97 4.16 -9.57
CA PHE A 80 9.66 5.44 -8.96
C PHE A 80 10.05 6.59 -9.88
N ALA A 81 9.14 7.54 -10.05
CA ALA A 81 9.29 8.75 -10.82
C ALA A 81 8.82 9.96 -10.00
N GLY A 82 8.99 11.17 -10.52
CA GLY A 82 8.53 12.39 -9.87
C GLY A 82 9.59 13.07 -8.99
N PRO A 83 9.27 14.25 -8.44
CA PRO A 83 10.23 15.13 -7.77
C PRO A 83 10.82 14.53 -6.48
N PHE A 84 10.12 13.60 -5.83
CA PHE A 84 10.55 12.99 -4.57
C PHE A 84 10.88 11.50 -4.71
N ALA A 85 11.21 11.02 -5.93
CA ALA A 85 11.57 9.62 -6.17
C ALA A 85 13.00 9.26 -5.77
N ALA A 86 13.90 10.25 -5.71
CA ALA A 86 15.32 10.00 -5.46
C ALA A 86 15.56 9.31 -4.12
N GLY A 87 16.36 8.23 -4.13
CA GLY A 87 16.74 7.48 -2.93
C GLY A 87 15.70 6.46 -2.45
N ILE A 88 14.57 6.29 -3.15
CA ILE A 88 13.60 5.24 -2.81
C ILE A 88 14.04 3.93 -3.46
N SER A 89 14.20 2.89 -2.64
CA SER A 89 14.53 1.55 -3.11
C SER A 89 13.28 0.79 -3.57
N ALA A 90 13.42 0.01 -4.66
CA ALA A 90 12.38 -0.88 -5.19
C ALA A 90 12.56 -2.34 -4.70
N ASP A 91 13.26 -2.55 -3.59
CA ASP A 91 13.48 -3.89 -3.02
C ASP A 91 12.26 -4.44 -2.25
N ASP A 92 12.41 -5.65 -1.73
CA ASP A 92 11.35 -6.36 -0.98
C ASP A 92 10.94 -5.67 0.35
N ASN A 93 11.72 -4.72 0.85
CA ASN A 93 11.39 -3.93 2.04
C ASN A 93 10.46 -2.76 1.70
N ASN A 94 10.34 -2.41 0.43
CA ASN A 94 9.44 -1.35 -0.01
C ASN A 94 7.98 -1.70 0.34
N LEU A 95 7.24 -0.72 0.88
CA LEU A 95 5.87 -0.96 1.33
C LEU A 95 4.92 -1.35 0.19
N VAL A 96 5.15 -0.87 -1.05
CA VAL A 96 4.38 -1.28 -2.24
C VAL A 96 4.64 -2.74 -2.57
N ALA A 97 5.93 -3.17 -2.56
CA ALA A 97 6.29 -4.58 -2.81
C ALA A 97 5.68 -5.50 -1.74
N ARG A 98 5.76 -5.10 -0.46
CA ARG A 98 5.14 -5.83 0.65
C ARG A 98 3.62 -5.89 0.53
N ALA A 99 2.98 -4.80 0.10
CA ALA A 99 1.53 -4.76 -0.11
C ALA A 99 1.10 -5.69 -1.26
N LEU A 100 1.80 -5.69 -2.41
CA LEU A 100 1.56 -6.62 -3.51
C LEU A 100 1.64 -8.08 -3.07
N LYS A 101 2.68 -8.42 -2.30
CA LYS A 101 2.85 -9.76 -1.72
C LYS A 101 1.70 -10.11 -0.76
N PHE A 102 1.30 -9.17 0.10
CA PHE A 102 0.22 -9.36 1.07
C PHE A 102 -1.13 -9.63 0.39
N VAL A 103 -1.47 -8.88 -0.66
CA VAL A 103 -2.74 -9.05 -1.38
C VAL A 103 -2.70 -10.20 -2.40
N ASP A 104 -1.58 -10.93 -2.50
CA ASP A 104 -1.35 -12.03 -3.45
C ASP A 104 -1.64 -11.59 -4.90
N ARG A 105 -0.98 -10.51 -5.32
CA ARG A 105 -1.08 -9.97 -6.68
C ARG A 105 0.30 -9.69 -7.27
N THR A 106 0.40 -9.95 -8.57
CA THR A 106 1.57 -9.56 -9.38
C THR A 106 1.16 -8.41 -10.28
N ALA A 107 1.90 -7.31 -10.19
CA ALA A 107 1.71 -6.14 -11.03
C ALA A 107 3.05 -5.43 -11.29
N HIS A 108 3.13 -4.74 -12.42
CA HIS A 108 4.11 -3.70 -12.65
C HIS A 108 3.52 -2.37 -12.16
N VAL A 109 4.22 -1.71 -11.26
CA VAL A 109 3.77 -0.47 -10.61
C VAL A 109 4.79 0.63 -10.86
N ILE A 110 4.33 1.74 -11.42
CA ILE A 110 5.10 2.99 -11.51
C ILE A 110 4.47 3.97 -10.53
N VAL A 111 5.25 4.45 -9.57
CA VAL A 111 4.81 5.40 -8.54
C VAL A 111 5.39 6.77 -8.86
N THR A 112 4.52 7.75 -9.18
CA THR A 112 4.90 9.16 -9.30
C THR A 112 4.85 9.81 -7.93
N LYS A 113 6.05 10.07 -7.36
CA LYS A 113 6.22 10.60 -6.00
C LYS A 113 6.11 12.12 -5.98
N ASN A 114 4.99 12.61 -5.46
CA ASN A 114 4.70 14.02 -5.22
C ASN A 114 4.69 14.37 -3.72
N ILE A 115 4.63 13.34 -2.84
CA ILE A 115 4.67 13.51 -1.40
C ILE A 115 6.14 13.51 -0.95
N PRO A 116 6.64 14.57 -0.29
CA PRO A 116 7.97 14.58 0.28
C PRO A 116 8.17 13.45 1.28
N HIS A 117 9.27 12.70 1.15
CA HIS A 117 9.61 11.65 2.10
C HIS A 117 10.35 12.20 3.33
N GLY A 118 10.20 11.55 4.47
CA GLY A 118 10.80 11.97 5.74
C GLY A 118 10.07 13.11 6.46
N GLY A 119 8.93 13.59 5.92
CA GLY A 119 8.11 14.66 6.51
C GLY A 119 6.90 14.21 7.34
N GLY A 120 6.82 12.93 7.72
CA GLY A 120 5.67 12.42 8.51
C GLY A 120 4.33 12.36 7.73
N LEU A 121 4.35 12.57 6.41
CA LEU A 121 3.15 12.63 5.55
C LEU A 121 2.64 11.27 5.07
N GLY A 122 3.31 10.18 5.46
CA GLY A 122 2.85 8.82 5.19
C GLY A 122 2.88 8.40 3.71
N GLY A 123 3.71 9.02 2.84
CA GLY A 123 3.70 8.75 1.40
C GLY A 123 3.87 7.26 1.05
N GLY A 124 4.84 6.56 1.65
CA GLY A 124 5.01 5.11 1.42
C GLY A 124 3.82 4.27 1.89
N SER A 125 3.18 4.66 3.00
CA SER A 125 1.97 4.00 3.50
C SER A 125 0.76 4.28 2.60
N ALA A 126 0.66 5.48 2.03
CA ALA A 126 -0.35 5.85 1.06
C ALA A 126 -0.21 5.04 -0.25
N ASP A 127 1.04 4.84 -0.71
CA ASP A 127 1.33 4.00 -1.88
C ASP A 127 0.93 2.54 -1.63
N ALA A 128 1.31 1.97 -0.48
CA ALA A 128 0.90 0.63 -0.08
C ALA A 128 -0.63 0.50 -0.01
N ALA A 129 -1.31 1.48 0.61
CA ALA A 129 -2.76 1.52 0.70
C ALA A 129 -3.45 1.60 -0.67
N ALA A 130 -2.83 2.27 -1.67
CA ALA A 130 -3.31 2.28 -3.04
C ALA A 130 -3.33 0.85 -3.64
N ILE A 131 -2.38 -0.01 -3.32
CA ILE A 131 -2.38 -1.43 -3.72
C ILE A 131 -3.57 -2.18 -3.09
N PHE A 132 -3.87 -1.97 -1.81
CA PHE A 132 -5.05 -2.56 -1.15
C PHE A 132 -6.34 -2.14 -1.85
N ARG A 133 -6.50 -0.83 -2.17
CA ARG A 133 -7.69 -0.32 -2.89
C ARG A 133 -7.78 -0.90 -4.30
N TRP A 134 -6.66 -0.97 -5.04
CA TRP A 134 -6.62 -1.60 -6.37
C TRP A 134 -7.02 -3.07 -6.32
N ALA A 135 -6.53 -3.82 -5.34
CA ALA A 135 -6.85 -5.23 -5.14
C ALA A 135 -8.23 -5.48 -4.53
N GLN A 136 -8.99 -4.41 -4.20
CA GLN A 136 -10.30 -4.47 -3.49
C GLN A 136 -10.20 -5.17 -2.11
N ARG A 137 -9.07 -5.05 -1.43
CA ARG A 137 -8.79 -5.58 -0.10
C ARG A 137 -8.97 -4.47 0.94
N THR A 138 -10.24 -4.09 1.18
CA THR A 138 -10.62 -2.95 2.03
C THR A 138 -11.65 -3.30 3.09
N SER A 139 -11.87 -4.61 3.37
CA SER A 139 -12.69 -5.04 4.49
C SER A 139 -12.06 -4.63 5.83
N THR A 140 -12.84 -4.58 6.91
CA THR A 140 -12.31 -4.28 8.24
C THR A 140 -11.16 -5.20 8.62
N ALA A 141 -11.24 -6.49 8.27
CA ALA A 141 -10.15 -7.45 8.51
C ALA A 141 -8.89 -7.11 7.69
N ASP A 142 -9.04 -6.69 6.42
CA ASP A 142 -7.92 -6.27 5.58
C ASP A 142 -7.25 -5.00 6.12
N VAL A 143 -8.06 -4.03 6.58
CA VAL A 143 -7.58 -2.79 7.21
C VAL A 143 -6.72 -3.10 8.43
N VAL A 144 -7.23 -3.89 9.37
CA VAL A 144 -6.48 -4.28 10.58
C VAL A 144 -5.19 -5.02 10.20
N ALA A 145 -5.27 -5.99 9.28
CA ALA A 145 -4.12 -6.78 8.85
C ALA A 145 -3.05 -5.95 8.12
N SER A 146 -3.44 -4.84 7.46
CA SER A 146 -2.53 -3.96 6.74
C SER A 146 -1.51 -3.25 7.67
N ALA A 147 -1.78 -3.18 8.98
CA ALA A 147 -0.83 -2.68 9.98
C ALA A 147 0.50 -3.46 9.99
N SER A 148 0.49 -4.73 9.56
CA SER A 148 1.71 -5.53 9.41
C SER A 148 2.64 -5.01 8.30
N ILE A 149 2.13 -4.22 7.36
CA ILE A 149 2.92 -3.55 6.32
C ILE A 149 3.53 -2.26 6.87
N GLY A 150 2.74 -1.48 7.62
CA GLY A 150 3.18 -0.25 8.27
C GLY A 150 2.03 0.36 9.09
N ALA A 151 2.36 1.00 10.21
CA ALA A 151 1.39 1.53 11.17
C ALA A 151 0.39 2.55 10.57
N ASP A 152 0.80 3.33 9.58
CA ASP A 152 -0.07 4.31 8.91
C ASP A 152 -0.90 3.72 7.76
N VAL A 153 -0.61 2.47 7.32
CA VAL A 153 -1.31 1.86 6.17
C VAL A 153 -2.80 1.69 6.43
N PRO A 154 -3.26 1.25 7.61
CA PRO A 154 -4.69 1.13 7.90
C PRO A 154 -5.45 2.45 7.69
N PHE A 155 -4.94 3.56 8.24
CA PHE A 155 -5.53 4.87 8.02
C PHE A 155 -5.55 5.25 6.53
N CYS A 156 -4.43 5.04 5.81
CA CYS A 156 -4.33 5.36 4.38
C CYS A 156 -5.26 4.50 3.50
N VAL A 157 -5.64 3.28 3.94
CA VAL A 157 -6.64 2.45 3.24
C VAL A 157 -8.03 3.05 3.39
N VAL A 158 -8.40 3.50 4.59
CA VAL A 158 -9.71 4.08 4.91
C VAL A 158 -9.82 5.51 4.39
N GLY A 159 -8.84 6.34 4.68
CA GLY A 159 -8.81 7.77 4.31
C GLY A 159 -9.80 8.63 5.12
N GLY A 160 -9.98 9.87 4.66
CA GLY A 160 -10.85 10.85 5.33
C GLY A 160 -10.22 11.49 6.55
N GLN A 161 -11.03 11.71 7.60
CA GLN A 161 -10.59 12.09 8.94
C GLN A 161 -10.99 11.00 9.91
N ALA A 162 -10.08 10.61 10.81
CA ALA A 162 -10.36 9.54 11.77
C ALA A 162 -9.57 9.72 13.06
N ARG A 163 -10.12 9.16 14.15
CA ARG A 163 -9.36 8.82 15.34
C ARG A 163 -8.68 7.49 15.09
N VAL A 164 -7.38 7.46 15.35
CA VAL A 164 -6.51 6.31 15.13
C VAL A 164 -5.93 5.88 16.48
N SER A 165 -6.12 4.62 16.83
CA SER A 165 -5.65 4.09 18.12
C SER A 165 -5.01 2.70 17.97
N GLY A 166 -4.62 2.09 19.12
CA GLY A 166 -3.80 0.90 19.11
C GLY A 166 -2.37 1.23 18.73
N ILE A 167 -1.77 0.47 17.81
CA ILE A 167 -0.48 0.78 17.17
C ILE A 167 -0.66 1.47 15.81
N GLY A 168 -1.94 1.87 15.46
CA GLY A 168 -2.36 2.46 14.20
C GLY A 168 -3.43 1.64 13.46
N GLU A 169 -3.85 0.50 13.99
CA GLU A 169 -4.76 -0.45 13.34
C GLU A 169 -6.24 -0.22 13.62
N ILE A 170 -6.57 0.54 14.66
CA ILE A 170 -7.95 0.83 15.04
C ILE A 170 -8.33 2.19 14.46
N ILE A 171 -9.24 2.19 13.49
CA ILE A 171 -9.66 3.39 12.76
C ILE A 171 -11.13 3.66 13.06
N GLU A 172 -11.42 4.80 13.67
CA GLU A 172 -12.76 5.31 13.94
C GLU A 172 -13.00 6.55 13.06
N PRO A 173 -13.78 6.45 11.96
CA PRO A 173 -14.04 7.59 11.09
C PRO A 173 -14.69 8.76 11.82
N LEU A 174 -14.26 9.97 11.51
CA LEU A 174 -14.81 11.23 12.01
C LEU A 174 -15.38 12.08 10.86
N PRO A 175 -16.28 13.01 11.15
CA PRO A 175 -16.68 14.02 10.18
C PRO A 175 -15.45 14.77 9.64
N ILE A 176 -15.40 14.96 8.32
CA ILE A 176 -14.29 15.67 7.70
C ILE A 176 -14.48 17.18 7.92
N GLU A 177 -13.52 17.80 8.56
CA GLU A 177 -13.42 19.27 8.65
C GLU A 177 -12.57 19.78 7.48
N GLN A 178 -13.16 20.66 6.67
CA GLN A 178 -12.43 21.29 5.57
C GLN A 178 -11.56 22.42 6.11
N ASN A 179 -10.25 22.20 6.12
CA ASN A 179 -9.27 23.17 6.56
C ASN A 179 -8.22 23.40 5.47
N ASN A 180 -7.82 24.66 5.29
CA ASN A 180 -6.65 24.98 4.49
C ASN A 180 -5.39 24.77 5.33
N ILE A 181 -4.54 23.82 4.93
CA ILE A 181 -3.33 23.44 5.65
C ILE A 181 -2.12 23.88 4.82
N THR A 182 -1.25 24.69 5.41
CA THR A 182 0.04 25.04 4.82
C THR A 182 1.12 24.11 5.39
N LEU A 183 1.76 23.34 4.51
CA LEU A 183 2.88 22.50 4.88
C LEU A 183 4.20 23.26 4.75
N ILE A 184 4.98 23.31 5.82
CA ILE A 184 6.36 23.78 5.79
C ILE A 184 7.26 22.58 5.95
N ILE A 185 8.07 22.27 4.91
CA ILE A 185 8.94 21.11 4.89
C ILE A 185 10.39 21.61 5.06
N PRO A 186 10.96 21.47 6.27
CA PRO A 186 12.35 21.83 6.48
C PRO A 186 13.29 20.84 5.76
N PRO A 187 14.50 21.25 5.40
CA PRO A 187 15.48 20.36 4.77
C PRO A 187 16.14 19.42 5.80
N LEU A 188 15.28 18.79 6.63
CA LEU A 188 15.68 17.86 7.69
C LEU A 188 14.94 16.55 7.49
N HIS A 189 15.67 15.45 7.57
CA HIS A 189 15.09 14.11 7.56
C HIS A 189 14.92 13.63 9.00
N VAL A 190 13.68 13.41 9.43
CA VAL A 190 13.36 12.94 10.78
C VAL A 190 12.91 11.48 10.70
N SER A 191 13.66 10.58 11.35
CA SER A 191 13.32 9.16 11.43
C SER A 191 12.27 8.94 12.53
N THR A 192 11.06 8.47 12.17
CA THR A 192 10.00 8.16 13.15
C THR A 192 10.46 7.23 14.28
N PRO A 193 11.19 6.12 14.03
CA PRO A 193 11.72 5.29 15.13
C PRO A 193 12.64 6.03 16.09
N LEU A 194 13.47 6.96 15.61
CA LEU A 194 14.35 7.75 16.47
C LEU A 194 13.58 8.75 17.33
N VAL A 195 12.46 9.29 16.84
CA VAL A 195 11.62 10.20 17.62
C VAL A 195 10.97 9.46 18.78
N TYR A 196 10.39 8.28 18.54
CA TYR A 196 9.82 7.46 19.62
C TYR A 196 10.90 7.04 20.65
N LYS A 197 12.07 6.64 20.17
CA LYS A 197 13.19 6.31 21.05
C LYS A 197 13.60 7.50 21.92
N ALA A 198 13.69 8.70 21.33
CA ALA A 198 14.00 9.91 22.09
C ALA A 198 12.91 10.21 23.15
N TRP A 199 11.64 10.00 22.81
CA TRP A 199 10.55 10.14 23.76
C TRP A 199 10.68 9.17 24.96
N ASP A 200 11.05 7.91 24.70
CA ASP A 200 11.33 6.92 25.75
C ASP A 200 12.50 7.34 26.64
N GLU A 201 13.62 7.81 26.02
CA GLU A 201 14.84 8.25 26.75
C GLU A 201 14.60 9.50 27.60
N LEU A 202 13.64 10.36 27.21
CA LEU A 202 13.23 11.55 27.96
C LEU A 202 12.26 11.24 29.12
N GLY A 203 11.90 9.96 29.35
CA GLY A 203 11.03 9.56 30.45
C GLY A 203 9.56 9.81 30.18
N HIS A 204 9.13 9.67 28.95
CA HIS A 204 7.72 9.68 28.54
C HIS A 204 7.01 11.04 28.76
N PRO A 205 7.59 12.16 28.30
CA PRO A 205 7.01 13.48 28.56
C PRO A 205 5.64 13.63 27.89
N ARG A 206 4.76 14.41 28.52
CA ARG A 206 3.53 14.91 27.91
C ARG A 206 3.78 16.27 27.33
N ALA A 207 3.52 16.43 26.03
CA ALA A 207 3.59 17.75 25.41
C ALA A 207 2.46 18.66 25.88
N GLN A 208 2.74 19.97 25.94
CA GLN A 208 1.70 21.00 26.15
C GLN A 208 0.84 21.17 24.89
N GLY A 209 1.45 20.95 23.71
CA GLY A 209 0.79 20.99 22.42
C GLY A 209 -0.04 19.71 22.12
N PRO A 210 -0.60 19.59 20.92
CA PRO A 210 -1.44 18.46 20.53
C PRO A 210 -0.69 17.16 20.26
N ASN A 211 0.66 17.18 20.23
CA ASN A 211 1.48 16.04 19.81
C ASN A 211 2.56 15.76 20.88
N ASP A 212 2.55 14.56 21.46
CA ASP A 212 3.54 14.15 22.49
C ASP A 212 4.96 13.95 21.91
N LEU A 213 5.13 13.98 20.59
CA LEU A 213 6.42 13.83 19.91
C LEU A 213 7.01 15.16 19.40
N GLU A 214 6.44 16.30 19.82
CA GLU A 214 6.96 17.64 19.54
C GLU A 214 8.06 18.07 20.50
#